data_22867653fe96eb0b4161050cb6ce0294
#
_entry.id   22867653fe96eb0b4161050cb6ce0294
#
_cell.length_a   1.000
_cell.length_b   1.000
_cell.length_c   1.000
_cell.angle_alpha   90.00
_cell.angle_beta   90.00
_cell.angle_gamma   90.00
#
_symmetry.space_group_name_H-M   'P 1'
#
loop_
_entity.id
_entity.type
_entity.pdbx_description
1 polymer ?
#
loop_
_entity_poly.entity_id
_entity_poly.type
_entity_poly.pdbx_seq_one_letter_code
_entity_poly.pdbx_strand_id
1 'polypeptide(L)'
;TKNSLILRDLDILSELASKNLCVVFISINSLTKETRSKMEPRTATAQQRLKVIETLSQHGIPVGIMCAPIIPGLTDHEIPKVLKAAADAGAKWAGYTIVRLNGEISKIFEDWLKKSYPDRANKIWHSIQDCHKGKVNDSDFGNRMRGTGHLAEIIRNNFKLHCKKYNLNQEMFEYDLSHYKKQQNTQLNLFDTTNP
;
A
#
# COMPACT_ATOMS: atom_id res chain seq x y z
N THR A 1 4.52 2.56 4.82
CA THR A 1 4.04 3.20 6.05
C THR A 1 2.89 4.18 5.78
N LYS A 2 2.15 4.56 6.83
CA LYS A 2 1.09 5.60 6.83
C LYS A 2 1.45 6.77 7.75
N ASN A 3 2.69 6.83 8.23
CA ASN A 3 3.12 7.81 9.22
C ASN A 3 4.32 8.62 8.72
N SER A 4 4.35 9.91 9.07
CA SER A 4 5.45 10.81 8.75
C SER A 4 6.71 10.61 9.62
N LEU A 5 6.63 9.81 10.68
CA LEU A 5 7.77 9.50 11.54
C LEU A 5 8.93 8.83 10.81
N ILE A 6 8.71 8.26 9.64
CA ILE A 6 9.79 7.70 8.79
C ILE A 6 10.86 8.74 8.44
N LEU A 7 10.49 10.02 8.42
CA LEU A 7 11.43 11.10 8.14
C LEU A 7 12.48 11.32 9.24
N ARG A 8 12.29 10.73 10.43
CA ARG A 8 13.29 10.72 11.50
C ARG A 8 14.55 9.95 11.09
N ASP A 9 14.38 8.92 10.25
CA ASP A 9 15.41 7.97 9.89
C ASP A 9 15.98 8.25 8.47
N LEU A 10 15.95 9.53 8.02
CA LEU A 10 16.39 9.96 6.68
C LEU A 10 17.86 9.65 6.41
N ASP A 11 18.72 9.79 7.40
CA ASP A 11 20.15 9.48 7.31
C ASP A 11 20.38 8.00 6.98
N ILE A 12 19.74 7.11 7.73
CA ILE A 12 19.81 5.65 7.51
C ILE A 12 19.22 5.28 6.14
N LEU A 13 18.06 5.84 5.80
CA LEU A 13 17.40 5.55 4.54
C LEU A 13 18.22 6.06 3.34
N SER A 14 18.88 7.22 3.47
CA SER A 14 19.75 7.75 2.41
C SER A 14 20.99 6.87 2.22
N GLU A 15 21.59 6.36 3.29
CA GLU A 15 22.69 5.42 3.20
C GLU A 15 22.27 4.12 2.51
N LEU A 16 21.13 3.55 2.88
CA LEU A 16 20.60 2.34 2.23
C LEU A 16 20.25 2.59 0.75
N ALA A 17 19.68 3.75 0.44
CA ALA A 17 19.31 4.14 -0.91
C ALA A 17 20.55 4.29 -1.81
N SER A 18 21.65 4.85 -1.32
CA SER A 18 22.90 4.99 -2.07
C SER A 18 23.50 3.65 -2.50
N LYS A 19 23.12 2.57 -1.85
CA LYS A 19 23.54 1.18 -2.12
C LYS A 19 22.45 0.36 -2.81
N ASN A 20 21.36 0.98 -3.27
CA ASN A 20 20.17 0.28 -3.83
C ASN A 20 19.58 -0.81 -2.92
N LEU A 21 19.60 -0.58 -1.59
CA LEU A 21 19.14 -1.57 -0.60
C LEU A 21 17.72 -1.33 -0.10
N CYS A 22 17.10 -0.20 -0.43
CA CYS A 22 15.75 0.11 0.04
C CYS A 22 14.91 0.85 -0.98
N VAL A 23 13.61 0.63 -0.89
CA VAL A 23 12.56 1.46 -1.50
C VAL A 23 11.46 1.67 -0.49
N VAL A 24 10.96 2.89 -0.36
CA VAL A 24 9.94 3.24 0.62
C VAL A 24 8.58 3.39 -0.05
N PHE A 25 7.58 2.65 0.43
CA PHE A 25 6.20 2.82 -0.02
C PHE A 25 5.35 3.54 1.02
N ILE A 26 4.73 4.66 0.59
CA ILE A 26 3.79 5.42 1.41
C ILE A 26 2.37 5.05 1.02
N SER A 27 1.56 4.62 2.00
CA SER A 27 0.17 4.21 1.74
C SER A 27 -0.77 5.41 1.80
N ILE A 28 -1.50 5.64 0.71
CA ILE A 28 -2.59 6.63 0.62
C ILE A 28 -3.76 5.97 -0.10
N ASN A 29 -4.90 5.84 0.58
CA ASN A 29 -6.12 5.25 0.02
C ASN A 29 -7.14 6.29 -0.43
N SER A 30 -7.06 7.52 0.07
CA SER A 30 -7.95 8.63 -0.25
C SER A 30 -7.24 9.96 0.03
N LEU A 31 -7.55 10.97 -0.77
CA LEU A 31 -7.10 12.36 -0.55
C LEU A 31 -8.11 13.15 0.28
N THR A 32 -9.34 12.67 0.45
CA THR A 32 -10.39 13.38 1.15
C THR A 32 -10.23 13.28 2.66
N LYS A 33 -10.35 14.41 3.35
CA LYS A 33 -10.29 14.49 4.81
C LYS A 33 -11.42 13.68 5.45
N GLU A 34 -12.60 13.68 4.85
CA GLU A 34 -13.77 12.98 5.36
C GLU A 34 -13.52 11.46 5.41
N THR A 35 -13.13 10.86 4.28
CA THR A 35 -12.84 9.43 4.21
C THR A 35 -11.76 9.03 5.21
N ARG A 36 -10.67 9.82 5.28
CA ARG A 36 -9.59 9.55 6.23
C ARG A 36 -10.08 9.61 7.68
N SER A 37 -10.83 10.65 8.05
CA SER A 37 -11.29 10.81 9.43
C SER A 37 -12.22 9.69 9.90
N LYS A 38 -12.99 9.11 8.98
CA LYS A 38 -13.87 7.97 9.26
C LYS A 38 -13.11 6.62 9.30
N MET A 39 -12.11 6.45 8.41
CA MET A 39 -11.39 5.17 8.26
C MET A 39 -10.12 5.08 9.11
N GLU A 40 -9.34 6.16 9.15
CA GLU A 40 -7.98 6.17 9.71
C GLU A 40 -7.74 7.43 10.57
N PRO A 41 -8.57 7.71 11.58
CA PRO A 41 -8.58 9.00 12.30
C PRO A 41 -7.24 9.35 12.96
N ARG A 42 -6.45 8.32 13.34
CA ARG A 42 -5.18 8.49 14.05
C ARG A 42 -3.94 8.46 13.15
N THR A 43 -4.14 8.48 11.82
CA THR A 43 -3.02 8.43 10.86
C THR A 43 -2.70 9.83 10.33
N ALA A 44 -1.50 9.99 9.75
CA ALA A 44 -1.11 11.22 9.06
C ALA A 44 -2.11 11.56 7.93
N THR A 45 -2.32 12.85 7.67
CA THR A 45 -3.18 13.30 6.57
C THR A 45 -2.59 12.94 5.22
N ALA A 46 -3.43 12.91 4.16
CA ALA A 46 -2.94 12.67 2.81
C ALA A 46 -1.86 13.70 2.41
N GLN A 47 -2.05 14.97 2.76
CA GLN A 47 -1.07 16.03 2.51
C GLN A 47 0.26 15.78 3.22
N GLN A 48 0.22 15.37 4.50
CA GLN A 48 1.43 15.00 5.24
C GLN A 48 2.14 13.81 4.60
N ARG A 49 1.40 12.79 4.14
CA ARG A 49 1.96 11.62 3.46
C ARG A 49 2.55 11.98 2.09
N LEU A 50 1.93 12.89 1.33
CA LEU A 50 2.50 13.42 0.08
C LEU A 50 3.78 14.21 0.36
N LYS A 51 3.81 15.02 1.42
CA LYS A 51 5.04 15.71 1.83
C LYS A 51 6.16 14.75 2.22
N VAL A 52 5.82 13.58 2.81
CA VAL A 52 6.81 12.51 3.05
C VAL A 52 7.38 11.98 1.73
N ILE A 53 6.54 11.72 0.71
CA ILE A 53 7.00 11.29 -0.61
C ILE A 53 7.96 12.32 -1.20
N GLU A 54 7.57 13.58 -1.18
CA GLU A 54 8.40 14.69 -1.69
C GLU A 54 9.75 14.78 -0.97
N THR A 55 9.74 14.73 0.36
CA THR A 55 10.96 14.80 1.16
C THR A 55 11.89 13.61 0.87
N LEU A 56 11.37 12.38 0.83
CA LEU A 56 12.14 11.19 0.50
C LEU A 56 12.76 11.29 -0.91
N SER A 57 11.97 11.73 -1.90
CA SER A 57 12.42 11.92 -3.28
C SER A 57 13.54 12.96 -3.37
N GLN A 58 13.41 14.09 -2.65
CA GLN A 58 14.43 15.15 -2.60
C GLN A 58 15.76 14.68 -1.97
N HIS A 59 15.71 13.68 -1.10
CA HIS A 59 16.91 13.07 -0.49
C HIS A 59 17.46 11.88 -1.29
N GLY A 60 16.98 11.69 -2.55
CA GLY A 60 17.44 10.59 -3.40
C GLY A 60 16.97 9.21 -2.94
N ILE A 61 16.05 9.12 -1.98
CA ILE A 61 15.51 7.85 -1.49
C ILE A 61 14.43 7.38 -2.46
N PRO A 62 14.56 6.15 -3.04
CA PRO A 62 13.56 5.58 -3.91
C PRO A 62 12.21 5.46 -3.19
N VAL A 63 11.16 6.07 -3.77
CA VAL A 63 9.84 6.13 -3.13
C VAL A 63 8.71 5.75 -4.09
N GLY A 64 7.75 4.99 -3.57
CA GLY A 64 6.53 4.60 -4.26
C GLY A 64 5.28 4.90 -3.45
N ILE A 65 4.14 4.82 -4.13
CA ILE A 65 2.80 4.96 -3.56
C ILE A 65 2.12 3.59 -3.47
N MET A 66 1.48 3.31 -2.35
CA MET A 66 0.59 2.17 -2.17
C MET A 66 -0.85 2.66 -2.01
N CYS A 67 -1.66 2.53 -3.08
CA CYS A 67 -3.10 2.81 -3.03
C CYS A 67 -3.81 1.66 -2.30
N ALA A 68 -3.75 1.65 -0.96
CA ALA A 68 -4.21 0.50 -0.18
C ALA A 68 -4.79 0.88 1.19
N PRO A 69 -5.93 0.25 1.54
CA PRO A 69 -6.77 -0.56 0.67
C PRO A 69 -7.63 0.30 -0.26
N ILE A 70 -7.86 -0.18 -1.49
CA ILE A 70 -8.95 0.33 -2.33
C ILE A 70 -10.23 -0.33 -1.84
N ILE A 71 -11.23 0.48 -1.52
CA ILE A 71 -12.57 0.01 -1.17
C ILE A 71 -13.47 0.25 -2.40
N PRO A 72 -13.87 -0.82 -3.11
CA PRO A 72 -14.75 -0.71 -4.27
C PRO A 72 -16.05 0.02 -3.92
N GLY A 73 -16.43 0.98 -4.77
CA GLY A 73 -17.60 1.83 -4.54
C GLY A 73 -17.39 2.96 -3.51
N LEU A 74 -16.24 3.05 -2.84
CA LEU A 74 -15.93 4.12 -1.88
C LEU A 74 -14.68 4.92 -2.25
N THR A 75 -13.53 4.29 -2.50
CA THR A 75 -12.25 4.99 -2.76
C THR A 75 -11.66 4.72 -4.15
N ASP A 76 -12.20 3.78 -4.90
CA ASP A 76 -11.74 3.41 -6.25
C ASP A 76 -11.76 4.57 -7.25
N HIS A 77 -12.70 5.50 -7.12
CA HIS A 77 -12.80 6.69 -7.97
C HIS A 77 -11.69 7.72 -7.69
N GLU A 78 -10.99 7.62 -6.56
CA GLU A 78 -9.89 8.51 -6.21
C GLU A 78 -8.53 8.07 -6.80
N ILE A 79 -8.42 6.85 -7.31
CA ILE A 79 -7.17 6.29 -7.86
C ILE A 79 -6.44 7.28 -8.78
N PRO A 80 -7.10 7.90 -9.79
CA PRO A 80 -6.42 8.82 -10.70
C PRO A 80 -5.79 10.02 -9.99
N LYS A 81 -6.49 10.57 -9.01
CA LYS A 81 -6.06 11.74 -8.25
C LYS A 81 -4.91 11.40 -7.30
N VAL A 82 -5.00 10.25 -6.62
CA VAL A 82 -3.97 9.76 -5.71
C VAL A 82 -2.67 9.48 -6.47
N LEU A 83 -2.75 8.80 -7.62
CA LEU A 83 -1.59 8.50 -8.45
C LEU A 83 -0.94 9.77 -9.00
N LYS A 84 -1.76 10.74 -9.48
CA LYS A 84 -1.25 12.03 -9.93
C LYS A 84 -0.50 12.76 -8.82
N ALA A 85 -1.13 12.92 -7.67
CA ALA A 85 -0.54 13.65 -6.54
C ALA A 85 0.76 12.99 -6.06
N ALA A 86 0.82 11.64 -6.05
CA ALA A 86 2.03 10.92 -5.68
C ALA A 86 3.16 11.08 -6.72
N ALA A 87 2.83 11.03 -8.02
CA ALA A 87 3.80 11.27 -9.09
C ALA A 87 4.34 12.72 -9.05
N ASP A 88 3.45 13.71 -8.87
CA ASP A 88 3.84 15.12 -8.70
C ASP A 88 4.76 15.33 -7.49
N ALA A 89 4.60 14.52 -6.43
CA ALA A 89 5.47 14.53 -5.24
C ALA A 89 6.78 13.74 -5.42
N GLY A 90 7.00 13.08 -6.57
CA GLY A 90 8.24 12.38 -6.89
C GLY A 90 8.22 10.86 -6.68
N ALA A 91 7.05 10.25 -6.47
CA ALA A 91 6.95 8.79 -6.48
C ALA A 91 7.26 8.22 -7.87
N LYS A 92 8.06 7.14 -7.93
CA LYS A 92 8.39 6.43 -9.17
C LYS A 92 7.61 5.13 -9.34
N TRP A 93 7.19 4.52 -8.24
CA TRP A 93 6.46 3.25 -8.26
C TRP A 93 5.10 3.39 -7.62
N ALA A 94 4.17 2.55 -8.06
CA ALA A 94 2.83 2.48 -7.52
C ALA A 94 2.35 1.02 -7.39
N GLY A 95 1.68 0.74 -6.29
CA GLY A 95 0.99 -0.52 -6.05
C GLY A 95 -0.42 -0.29 -5.52
N TYR A 96 -1.24 -1.33 -5.53
CA TYR A 96 -2.55 -1.29 -4.89
C TYR A 96 -2.93 -2.64 -4.32
N THR A 97 -3.85 -2.62 -3.36
CA THR A 97 -4.58 -3.80 -2.91
C THR A 97 -6.06 -3.46 -2.77
N ILE A 98 -6.93 -4.39 -3.17
CA ILE A 98 -8.36 -4.30 -2.86
C ILE A 98 -8.56 -4.75 -1.40
N VAL A 99 -9.50 -4.12 -0.71
CA VAL A 99 -9.83 -4.43 0.68
C VAL A 99 -10.22 -5.90 0.84
N ARG A 100 -9.74 -6.53 1.91
CA ARG A 100 -10.07 -7.90 2.31
C ARG A 100 -10.51 -7.89 3.76
N LEU A 101 -11.61 -8.56 4.03
CA LEU A 101 -12.24 -8.57 5.34
C LEU A 101 -12.23 -9.98 5.93
N ASN A 102 -11.11 -10.36 6.53
CA ASN A 102 -10.91 -11.70 7.09
C ASN A 102 -11.58 -11.84 8.46
N GLY A 103 -12.26 -12.96 8.69
CA GLY A 103 -12.82 -13.30 9.99
C GLY A 103 -13.71 -12.20 10.57
N GLU A 104 -13.51 -11.86 11.82
CA GLU A 104 -14.33 -10.89 12.57
C GLU A 104 -14.21 -9.45 12.01
N ILE A 105 -13.14 -9.13 11.27
CA ILE A 105 -13.00 -7.81 10.61
C ILE A 105 -14.18 -7.53 9.70
N SER A 106 -14.76 -8.56 9.07
CA SER A 106 -15.93 -8.41 8.19
C SER A 106 -17.12 -7.80 8.92
N LYS A 107 -17.43 -8.28 10.11
CA LYS A 107 -18.54 -7.78 10.95
C LYS A 107 -18.28 -6.36 11.44
N ILE A 108 -17.05 -6.08 11.88
CA ILE A 108 -16.64 -4.74 12.34
C ILE A 108 -16.73 -3.74 11.19
N PHE A 109 -16.28 -4.12 10.00
CA PHE A 109 -16.31 -3.26 8.83
C PHE A 109 -17.74 -3.02 8.33
N GLU A 110 -18.59 -4.03 8.37
CA GLU A 110 -20.01 -3.89 8.01
C GLU A 110 -20.74 -2.94 8.96
N ASP A 111 -20.54 -3.07 10.27
CA ASP A 111 -21.09 -2.15 11.27
C ASP A 111 -20.55 -0.71 11.06
N TRP A 112 -19.26 -0.57 10.82
CA TRP A 112 -18.65 0.71 10.51
C TRP A 112 -19.24 1.33 9.23
N LEU A 113 -19.45 0.56 8.16
CA LEU A 113 -20.08 1.03 6.93
C LEU A 113 -21.49 1.57 7.17
N LYS A 114 -22.32 0.82 7.91
CA LYS A 114 -23.69 1.22 8.24
C LYS A 114 -23.72 2.52 9.06
N LYS A 115 -22.78 2.73 9.96
CA LYS A 115 -22.66 3.94 10.77
C LYS A 115 -22.09 5.14 10.01
N SER A 116 -21.08 4.91 9.16
CA SER A 116 -20.34 5.97 8.48
C SER A 116 -20.94 6.39 7.14
N TYR A 117 -21.59 5.47 6.44
CA TYR A 117 -22.15 5.65 5.09
C TYR A 117 -23.49 4.93 4.93
N PRO A 118 -24.53 5.27 5.75
CA PRO A 118 -25.79 4.52 5.79
C PRO A 118 -26.46 4.36 4.40
N ASP A 119 -26.50 5.45 3.62
CA ASP A 119 -27.14 5.45 2.29
C ASP A 119 -26.40 4.64 1.22
N ARG A 120 -25.13 4.31 1.45
CA ARG A 120 -24.24 3.63 0.50
C ARG A 120 -23.71 2.31 1.01
N ALA A 121 -23.97 1.96 2.27
CA ALA A 121 -23.38 0.79 2.92
C ALA A 121 -23.62 -0.50 2.13
N ASN A 122 -24.86 -0.78 1.73
CA ASN A 122 -25.21 -1.97 0.96
C ASN A 122 -24.50 -2.01 -0.41
N LYS A 123 -24.46 -0.87 -1.11
CA LYS A 123 -23.79 -0.78 -2.42
C LYS A 123 -22.29 -1.07 -2.30
N ILE A 124 -21.63 -0.46 -1.32
CA ILE A 124 -20.19 -0.68 -1.07
C ILE A 124 -19.93 -2.14 -0.69
N TRP A 125 -20.77 -2.71 0.18
CA TRP A 125 -20.65 -4.09 0.60
C TRP A 125 -20.75 -5.08 -0.58
N HIS A 126 -21.76 -4.93 -1.43
CA HIS A 126 -21.90 -5.73 -2.65
C HIS A 126 -20.71 -5.54 -3.60
N SER A 127 -20.22 -4.30 -3.76
CA SER A 127 -19.04 -4.05 -4.60
C SER A 127 -17.77 -4.77 -4.09
N ILE A 128 -17.62 -4.91 -2.77
CA ILE A 128 -16.53 -5.71 -2.18
C ILE A 128 -16.74 -7.20 -2.49
N GLN A 129 -17.98 -7.70 -2.34
CA GLN A 129 -18.32 -9.09 -2.66
C GLN A 129 -18.08 -9.43 -4.14
N ASP A 130 -18.43 -8.51 -5.06
CA ASP A 130 -18.17 -8.66 -6.49
C ASP A 130 -16.68 -8.84 -6.82
N CYS A 131 -15.80 -8.19 -6.05
CA CYS A 131 -14.37 -8.36 -6.19
C CYS A 131 -13.81 -9.65 -5.57
N HIS A 132 -14.62 -10.42 -4.82
CA HIS A 132 -14.19 -11.60 -4.08
C HIS A 132 -15.12 -12.82 -4.31
N LYS A 133 -15.67 -12.98 -5.51
CA LYS A 133 -16.53 -14.13 -5.89
C LYS A 133 -17.76 -14.28 -4.98
N GLY A 134 -18.41 -13.18 -4.64
CA GLY A 134 -19.58 -13.15 -3.74
C GLY A 134 -19.27 -13.20 -2.25
N LYS A 135 -18.00 -13.23 -1.86
CA LYS A 135 -17.53 -13.15 -0.47
C LYS A 135 -16.92 -11.78 -0.19
N VAL A 136 -16.50 -11.51 1.02
CA VAL A 136 -15.77 -10.27 1.40
C VAL A 136 -14.28 -10.50 1.59
N ASN A 137 -13.82 -11.72 1.33
CA ASN A 137 -12.43 -12.14 1.40
C ASN A 137 -12.17 -13.27 0.40
N ASP A 138 -10.98 -13.27 -0.19
CA ASP A 138 -10.43 -14.37 -0.97
C ASP A 138 -9.08 -14.78 -0.35
N SER A 139 -8.87 -16.08 -0.16
CA SER A 139 -7.63 -16.63 0.40
C SER A 139 -6.66 -17.11 -0.68
N ASP A 140 -7.12 -17.19 -1.95
CA ASP A 140 -6.33 -17.72 -3.05
C ASP A 140 -5.08 -16.88 -3.30
N PHE A 141 -3.93 -17.51 -3.28
CA PHE A 141 -2.66 -16.86 -3.60
C PHE A 141 -2.70 -16.33 -5.05
N GLY A 142 -2.27 -15.08 -5.24
CA GLY A 142 -2.34 -14.40 -6.55
C GLY A 142 -3.61 -13.54 -6.72
N ASN A 143 -4.77 -13.99 -6.28
CA ASN A 143 -6.04 -13.25 -6.41
C ASN A 143 -6.38 -12.41 -5.18
N ARG A 144 -6.02 -12.89 -4.00
CA ARG A 144 -6.41 -12.31 -2.70
C ARG A 144 -6.18 -10.81 -2.55
N MET A 145 -5.16 -10.26 -3.20
CA MET A 145 -4.79 -8.84 -3.09
C MET A 145 -5.39 -7.98 -4.21
N ARG A 146 -5.73 -8.59 -5.34
CA ARG A 146 -6.15 -7.89 -6.55
C ARG A 146 -7.63 -8.04 -6.87
N GLY A 147 -8.28 -9.01 -6.22
CA GLY A 147 -9.66 -9.37 -6.51
C GLY A 147 -9.85 -10.03 -7.88
N THR A 148 -11.06 -10.44 -8.16
CA THR A 148 -11.53 -11.08 -9.41
C THR A 148 -12.85 -10.46 -9.84
N GLY A 149 -13.31 -10.75 -11.07
CA GLY A 149 -14.56 -10.24 -11.59
C GLY A 149 -14.44 -8.86 -12.24
N HIS A 150 -15.55 -8.43 -12.83
CA HIS A 150 -15.62 -7.27 -13.71
C HIS A 150 -15.18 -5.95 -13.01
N LEU A 151 -15.66 -5.73 -11.78
CA LEU A 151 -15.31 -4.53 -11.03
C LEU A 151 -13.82 -4.49 -10.67
N ALA A 152 -13.24 -5.62 -10.28
CA ALA A 152 -11.80 -5.73 -10.02
C ALA A 152 -10.96 -5.48 -11.29
N GLU A 153 -11.47 -5.90 -12.45
CA GLU A 153 -10.83 -5.61 -13.75
C GLU A 153 -10.90 -4.13 -14.12
N ILE A 154 -12.03 -3.47 -13.88
CA ILE A 154 -12.16 -2.01 -14.06
C ILE A 154 -11.14 -1.28 -13.17
N ILE A 155 -11.05 -1.63 -11.89
CA ILE A 155 -10.08 -1.04 -10.96
C ILE A 155 -8.66 -1.26 -11.46
N ARG A 156 -8.32 -2.48 -11.89
CA ARG A 156 -7.00 -2.84 -12.43
C ARG A 156 -6.65 -2.01 -13.66
N ASN A 157 -7.58 -1.89 -14.61
CA ASN A 157 -7.36 -1.16 -15.86
C ASN A 157 -7.25 0.33 -15.61
N ASN A 158 -8.09 0.89 -14.74
CA ASN A 158 -8.01 2.29 -14.32
C ASN A 158 -6.65 2.59 -13.64
N PHE A 159 -6.19 1.72 -12.75
CA PHE A 159 -4.90 1.85 -12.10
C PHE A 159 -3.75 1.81 -13.11
N LYS A 160 -3.70 0.80 -14.01
CA LYS A 160 -2.67 0.67 -15.04
C LYS A 160 -2.63 1.87 -15.99
N LEU A 161 -3.81 2.35 -16.44
CA LEU A 161 -3.93 3.51 -17.32
C LEU A 161 -3.28 4.74 -16.69
N HIS A 162 -3.57 5.00 -15.41
CA HIS A 162 -3.06 6.17 -14.72
C HIS A 162 -1.60 6.04 -14.29
N CYS A 163 -1.11 4.83 -14.00
CA CYS A 163 0.32 4.59 -13.84
C CYS A 163 1.08 4.95 -15.13
N LYS A 164 0.58 4.50 -16.29
CA LYS A 164 1.17 4.86 -17.60
C LYS A 164 1.10 6.36 -17.85
N LYS A 165 -0.05 6.98 -17.58
CA LYS A 165 -0.27 8.43 -17.79
C LYS A 165 0.68 9.31 -16.96
N TYR A 166 1.03 8.88 -15.76
CA TYR A 166 1.86 9.66 -14.83
C TYR A 166 3.30 9.12 -14.72
N ASN A 167 3.73 8.27 -15.66
CA ASN A 167 5.08 7.70 -15.71
C ASN A 167 5.49 6.94 -14.44
N LEU A 168 4.52 6.30 -13.77
CA LEU A 168 4.79 5.39 -12.66
C LEU A 168 5.08 3.98 -13.18
N ASN A 169 5.92 3.22 -12.46
CA ASN A 169 6.28 1.83 -12.80
C ASN A 169 6.93 1.68 -14.19
N GLN A 170 7.72 2.65 -14.64
CA GLN A 170 8.43 2.55 -15.93
C GLN A 170 9.55 1.52 -15.85
N GLU A 171 10.23 1.44 -14.73
CA GLU A 171 11.33 0.53 -14.45
C GLU A 171 11.05 -0.26 -13.17
N MET A 172 11.59 -1.47 -13.07
CA MET A 172 11.58 -2.22 -11.84
C MET A 172 12.74 -1.75 -10.97
N PHE A 173 12.50 -1.62 -9.65
CA PHE A 173 13.59 -1.33 -8.72
C PHE A 173 14.43 -2.60 -8.54
N GLU A 174 15.73 -2.50 -8.82
CA GLU A 174 16.66 -3.61 -8.67
C GLU A 174 17.47 -3.41 -7.37
N TYR A 175 17.32 -4.36 -6.45
CA TYR A 175 18.11 -4.38 -5.22
C TYR A 175 19.53 -4.86 -5.49
N ASP A 176 20.53 -4.16 -4.95
CA ASP A 176 21.90 -4.66 -4.96
C ASP A 176 22.08 -5.75 -3.88
N LEU A 177 22.02 -6.99 -4.30
CA LEU A 177 22.18 -8.14 -3.41
C LEU A 177 23.66 -8.50 -3.14
N SER A 178 24.63 -7.81 -3.72
CA SER A 178 26.06 -8.08 -3.51
C SER A 178 26.48 -7.87 -2.05
N HIS A 179 25.77 -6.99 -1.34
CA HIS A 179 25.96 -6.73 0.08
C HIS A 179 25.27 -7.72 1.02
N TYR A 180 24.46 -8.63 0.47
CA TYR A 180 23.76 -9.62 1.28
C TYR A 180 24.71 -10.68 1.80
N LYS A 181 24.88 -10.72 3.12
CA LYS A 181 25.60 -11.81 3.81
C LYS A 181 24.55 -12.70 4.47
N LYS A 182 24.41 -13.93 3.95
CA LYS A 182 23.62 -14.95 4.66
C LYS A 182 24.25 -15.17 6.02
N GLN A 183 23.58 -14.78 7.10
CA GLN A 183 24.01 -15.24 8.43
C GLN A 183 23.99 -16.77 8.38
N GLN A 184 25.16 -17.37 8.52
CA GLN A 184 25.21 -18.78 8.87
C GLN A 184 24.51 -18.88 10.22
N ASN A 185 23.43 -19.64 10.28
CA ASN A 185 22.80 -20.00 11.54
C ASN A 185 23.85 -20.73 12.35
N THR A 186 24.60 -20.00 13.15
CA THR A 186 25.35 -20.53 14.28
C THR A 186 24.33 -20.78 15.39
N GLN A 187 23.41 -21.71 15.15
CA GLN A 187 22.76 -22.39 16.25
C GLN A 187 23.89 -23.17 16.91
N LEU A 188 24.37 -22.62 18.01
CA LEU A 188 25.29 -23.34 18.87
C LEU A 188 24.60 -24.66 19.25
N ASN A 189 25.14 -25.78 18.76
CA ASN A 189 24.71 -27.08 19.20
C ASN A 189 25.07 -27.17 20.70
N LEU A 190 24.06 -27.40 21.53
CA LEU A 190 24.24 -27.49 22.99
C LEU A 190 25.23 -28.61 23.39
N PHE A 191 25.60 -29.47 22.42
CA PHE A 191 26.45 -30.64 22.57
C PHE A 191 27.74 -30.61 21.71
N ASP A 192 28.04 -29.49 21.06
CA ASP A 192 29.32 -29.34 20.35
C ASP A 192 30.44 -29.10 21.38
N THR A 193 31.12 -30.17 21.75
CA THR A 193 32.29 -30.20 22.64
C THR A 193 33.59 -29.89 21.92
N THR A 194 33.60 -29.25 20.78
CA THR A 194 34.82 -28.81 20.11
C THR A 194 35.19 -27.42 20.57
N ASN A 195 35.84 -27.36 21.70
CA ASN A 195 36.66 -26.23 22.12
C ASN A 195 37.96 -26.20 21.30
N PRO A 196 38.52 -24.98 21.04
CA PRO A 196 39.71 -24.76 20.25
C PRO A 196 40.98 -25.34 20.87
#